data_953e8174050d7e4e3c36b121f714dc53
#
_entry.id   953e8174050d7e4e3c36b121f714dc53
#
_cell.length_a   1.000
_cell.length_b   1.000
_cell.length_c   1.000
_cell.angle_alpha   90.00
_cell.angle_beta   90.00
_cell.angle_gamma   90.00
#
_symmetry.space_group_name_H-M   'P 1'
#
loop_
_entity.id
_entity.type
_entity.pdbx_description
1 polymer ?
#
loop_
_entity_poly.entity_id
_entity_poly.type
_entity_poly.pdbx_seq_one_letter_code
_entity_poly.pdbx_strand_id
1 'polypeptide(L)'
;MSVSLSTLAARLQQQVPPRDGVPADYSRLCQEAVGQLGLDAPIVTAATIAVTAGVAAYSLPADFLYLIELGGAPVQGDVLVSDGGLVPLGAGWNEMYYIEGDSLRFDPVPTYTAARTLRYAAAYALVGGAYPRLTENGARVALLYAQHLALSEQANAATGDGWSYKIGDESVDKRGLGAAIQTQAAAALQNYEVALRPFRGRGSTYRQNPYAVGAGV
;
A
#
# COMPACT_ATOMS: atom_id res chain seq x y z
N MET A 1 16.36 6.88 8.43
CA MET A 1 16.01 6.30 9.76
C MET A 1 14.87 5.33 9.52
N SER A 2 14.98 4.08 10.00
CA SER A 2 13.91 3.08 9.93
C SER A 2 12.97 3.25 11.12
N VAL A 3 11.68 3.07 10.91
CA VAL A 3 10.66 3.12 11.98
C VAL A 3 10.39 1.70 12.44
N SER A 4 10.58 1.40 13.74
CA SER A 4 10.31 0.06 14.26
C SER A 4 8.82 -0.12 14.56
N LEU A 5 8.34 -1.35 14.35
CA LEU A 5 6.97 -1.74 14.67
C LEU A 5 6.66 -1.55 16.16
N SER A 6 7.61 -1.92 17.03
CA SER A 6 7.45 -1.74 18.49
C SER A 6 7.31 -0.28 18.89
N THR A 7 8.02 0.64 18.23
CA THR A 7 7.87 2.09 18.46
C THR A 7 6.49 2.56 18.03
N LEU A 8 5.98 2.10 16.89
CA LEU A 8 4.62 2.44 16.42
C LEU A 8 3.57 1.94 17.42
N ALA A 9 3.67 0.67 17.83
CA ALA A 9 2.75 0.07 18.79
C ALA A 9 2.74 0.79 20.13
N ALA A 10 3.91 1.17 20.66
CA ALA A 10 4.03 1.94 21.89
C ALA A 10 3.39 3.33 21.77
N ARG A 11 3.61 4.03 20.64
CA ARG A 11 2.98 5.34 20.38
C ARG A 11 1.46 5.22 20.28
N LEU A 12 0.96 4.18 19.58
CA LEU A 12 -0.47 3.93 19.47
C LEU A 12 -1.10 3.65 20.83
N GLN A 13 -0.46 2.81 21.65
CA GLN A 13 -0.93 2.49 23.01
C GLN A 13 -1.00 3.73 23.92
N GLN A 14 -0.05 4.67 23.77
CA GLN A 14 -0.10 5.95 24.50
C GLN A 14 -1.27 6.84 24.06
N GLN A 15 -1.60 6.83 22.77
CA GLN A 15 -2.66 7.66 22.19
C GLN A 15 -4.06 7.06 22.41
N VAL A 16 -4.16 5.74 22.36
CA VAL A 16 -5.39 4.98 22.58
C VAL A 16 -5.09 3.87 23.61
N PRO A 17 -5.14 4.19 24.90
CA PRO A 17 -4.92 3.20 25.94
C PRO A 17 -6.02 2.11 25.91
N PRO A 18 -5.72 0.86 26.29
CA PRO A 18 -6.71 -0.21 26.27
C PRO A 18 -7.84 0.09 27.25
N ARG A 19 -9.06 -0.25 26.86
CA ARG A 19 -10.25 -0.26 27.70
C ARG A 19 -10.75 -1.71 27.82
N ASP A 20 -10.91 -2.19 29.03
CA ASP A 20 -11.39 -3.56 29.27
C ASP A 20 -10.60 -4.63 28.47
N GLY A 21 -9.26 -4.39 28.28
CA GLY A 21 -8.38 -5.26 27.52
C GLY A 21 -8.44 -5.09 25.99
N VAL A 22 -9.18 -4.10 25.46
CA VAL A 22 -9.33 -3.84 24.03
C VAL A 22 -8.71 -2.48 23.66
N PRO A 23 -7.91 -2.38 22.58
CA PRO A 23 -7.43 -3.47 21.72
C PRO A 23 -6.33 -4.29 22.44
N ALA A 24 -6.27 -5.58 22.12
CA ALA A 24 -5.28 -6.49 22.69
C ALA A 24 -3.94 -6.48 21.93
N ASP A 25 -3.95 -6.20 20.63
CA ASP A 25 -2.78 -6.28 19.74
C ASP A 25 -2.55 -5.02 18.95
N TYR A 26 -1.76 -4.10 19.51
CA TYR A 26 -1.36 -2.87 18.87
C TYR A 26 -0.39 -3.08 17.70
N SER A 27 0.41 -4.16 17.72
CA SER A 27 1.34 -4.46 16.64
C SER A 27 0.59 -4.83 15.37
N ARG A 28 -0.46 -5.66 15.48
CA ARG A 28 -1.34 -6.00 14.36
C ARG A 28 -1.98 -4.75 13.76
N LEU A 29 -2.57 -3.88 14.60
CA LEU A 29 -3.20 -2.65 14.13
C LEU A 29 -2.21 -1.70 13.40
N CYS A 30 -0.97 -1.60 13.90
CA CYS A 30 0.05 -0.84 13.21
C CYS A 30 0.48 -1.48 11.88
N GLN A 31 0.54 -2.80 11.78
CA GLN A 31 0.84 -3.48 10.52
C GLN A 31 -0.27 -3.26 9.49
N GLU A 32 -1.53 -3.40 9.88
CA GLU A 32 -2.68 -3.12 9.02
C GLU A 32 -2.68 -1.67 8.54
N ALA A 33 -2.38 -0.73 9.44
CA ALA A 33 -2.33 0.69 9.11
C ALA A 33 -1.19 1.04 8.14
N VAL A 34 0.00 0.46 8.31
CA VAL A 34 1.10 0.64 7.37
C VAL A 34 0.79 -0.03 6.03
N GLY A 35 0.13 -1.19 6.04
CA GLY A 35 -0.38 -1.84 4.83
C GLY A 35 -1.36 -0.94 4.07
N GLN A 36 -2.34 -0.36 4.76
CA GLN A 36 -3.30 0.58 4.16
C GLN A 36 -2.61 1.84 3.61
N LEU A 37 -1.64 2.40 4.34
CA LEU A 37 -0.83 3.52 3.83
C LEU A 37 -0.10 3.14 2.54
N GLY A 38 0.41 1.90 2.45
CA GLY A 38 1.04 1.38 1.23
C GLY A 38 0.10 1.34 0.03
N LEU A 39 -1.18 1.03 0.24
CA LEU A 39 -2.19 1.05 -0.82
C LEU A 39 -2.59 2.48 -1.23
N ASP A 40 -2.72 3.38 -0.25
CA ASP A 40 -3.19 4.75 -0.46
C ASP A 40 -2.08 5.70 -0.96
N ALA A 41 -0.84 5.44 -0.54
CA ALA A 41 0.34 6.25 -0.85
C ALA A 41 1.59 5.35 -0.99
N PRO A 42 1.66 4.52 -2.04
CA PRO A 42 2.75 3.58 -2.25
C PRO A 42 4.08 4.28 -2.50
N ILE A 43 5.15 3.56 -2.23
CA ILE A 43 6.50 4.00 -2.58
C ILE A 43 6.74 3.73 -4.05
N VAL A 44 7.09 4.75 -4.84
CA VAL A 44 7.57 4.55 -6.20
C VAL A 44 9.04 4.16 -6.16
N THR A 45 9.35 3.00 -6.71
CA THR A 45 10.73 2.47 -6.77
C THR A 45 11.00 1.84 -8.14
N ALA A 46 12.23 1.41 -8.34
CA ALA A 46 12.64 0.76 -9.58
C ALA A 46 13.48 -0.49 -9.28
N ALA A 47 13.29 -1.51 -10.10
CA ALA A 47 14.12 -2.71 -10.13
C ALA A 47 14.60 -2.97 -11.55
N THR A 48 15.70 -3.68 -11.70
CA THR A 48 16.19 -4.11 -13.01
C THR A 48 15.77 -5.55 -13.24
N ILE A 49 15.13 -5.80 -14.38
CA ILE A 49 14.82 -7.14 -14.86
C ILE A 49 15.78 -7.46 -16.01
N ALA A 50 16.54 -8.54 -15.86
CA ALA A 50 17.38 -9.06 -16.95
C ALA A 50 16.52 -9.92 -17.88
N VAL A 51 15.99 -9.29 -18.92
CA VAL A 51 15.22 -9.98 -19.97
C VAL A 51 16.18 -10.84 -20.79
N THR A 52 15.83 -12.10 -21.01
CA THR A 52 16.63 -13.07 -21.77
C THR A 52 15.80 -13.61 -22.94
N ALA A 53 16.43 -13.72 -24.10
CA ALA A 53 15.77 -14.29 -25.28
C ALA A 53 15.21 -15.70 -24.97
N GLY A 54 13.98 -15.95 -25.39
CA GLY A 54 13.30 -17.21 -25.17
C GLY A 54 12.63 -17.38 -23.79
N VAL A 55 12.73 -16.40 -22.90
CA VAL A 55 12.09 -16.43 -21.57
C VAL A 55 10.89 -15.51 -21.56
N ALA A 56 9.71 -16.07 -21.29
CA ALA A 56 8.44 -15.33 -21.32
C ALA A 56 8.05 -14.71 -19.98
N ALA A 57 8.53 -15.23 -18.85
CA ALA A 57 8.06 -14.85 -17.51
C ALA A 57 9.22 -14.50 -16.58
N TYR A 58 9.04 -13.46 -15.80
CA TYR A 58 10.01 -12.93 -14.84
C TYR A 58 9.33 -12.67 -13.50
N SER A 59 9.94 -13.11 -12.39
CA SER A 59 9.41 -12.85 -11.05
C SER A 59 9.43 -11.36 -10.74
N LEU A 60 8.34 -10.87 -10.15
CA LEU A 60 8.22 -9.53 -9.64
C LEU A 60 8.89 -9.40 -8.26
N PRO A 61 9.32 -8.19 -7.86
CA PRO A 61 9.78 -7.93 -6.49
C PRO A 61 8.72 -8.29 -5.46
N ALA A 62 9.13 -8.81 -4.30
CA ALA A 62 8.20 -9.23 -3.25
C ALA A 62 7.35 -8.10 -2.65
N ASP A 63 7.79 -6.84 -2.80
CA ASP A 63 7.09 -5.64 -2.38
C ASP A 63 6.26 -4.99 -3.51
N PHE A 64 6.12 -5.65 -4.66
CA PHE A 64 5.39 -5.15 -5.82
C PHE A 64 3.88 -5.02 -5.51
N LEU A 65 3.30 -3.87 -5.84
CA LEU A 65 1.85 -3.64 -5.78
C LEU A 65 1.24 -3.51 -7.18
N TYR A 66 1.79 -2.59 -7.97
CA TYR A 66 1.38 -2.44 -9.38
C TYR A 66 2.47 -1.78 -10.22
N LEU A 67 2.42 -2.07 -11.50
CA LEU A 67 3.34 -1.53 -12.49
C LEU A 67 3.01 -0.06 -12.79
N ILE A 68 4.05 0.76 -12.83
CA ILE A 68 3.97 2.15 -13.31
C ILE A 68 4.50 2.23 -14.73
N GLU A 69 5.68 1.68 -14.96
CA GLU A 69 6.34 1.74 -16.24
C GLU A 69 7.35 0.61 -16.38
N LEU A 70 7.44 0.03 -17.56
CA LEU A 70 8.54 -0.82 -17.95
C LEU A 70 9.41 -0.04 -18.94
N GLY A 71 10.49 0.56 -18.42
CA GLY A 71 11.45 1.36 -19.16
C GLY A 71 12.64 0.53 -19.65
N GLY A 72 13.51 1.18 -20.39
CA GLY A 72 14.65 0.59 -21.06
C GLY A 72 14.29 0.26 -22.50
N ALA A 73 14.84 1.01 -23.45
CA ALA A 73 14.75 0.67 -24.86
C ALA A 73 15.36 -0.74 -25.04
N PRO A 74 14.81 -1.59 -25.89
CA PRO A 74 15.57 -2.71 -26.42
C PRO A 74 16.80 -2.10 -27.10
N VAL A 75 17.96 -2.31 -26.48
CA VAL A 75 19.21 -1.84 -27.02
C VAL A 75 19.52 -2.73 -28.20
N GLN A 76 19.59 -2.12 -29.40
CA GLN A 76 19.97 -2.76 -30.64
C GLN A 76 19.01 -3.82 -31.19
N GLY A 77 17.83 -3.41 -31.59
CA GLY A 77 17.19 -4.00 -32.75
C GLY A 77 17.84 -3.42 -34.00
N ASP A 78 17.97 -4.24 -35.02
CA ASP A 78 18.51 -3.86 -36.31
C ASP A 78 17.86 -2.58 -36.80
N VAL A 79 18.69 -1.64 -37.24
CA VAL A 79 18.22 -0.43 -37.92
C VAL A 79 17.87 -0.83 -39.36
N LEU A 80 16.61 -0.87 -39.71
CA LEU A 80 16.20 -0.95 -41.09
C LEU A 80 16.30 0.44 -41.71
N VAL A 81 17.14 0.53 -42.73
CA VAL A 81 17.17 1.70 -43.62
C VAL A 81 16.11 1.48 -44.67
N SER A 82 14.98 2.17 -44.55
CA SER A 82 14.01 2.25 -45.63
C SER A 82 14.03 3.67 -46.21
N ASP A 83 14.31 3.79 -47.49
CA ASP A 83 14.22 5.01 -48.31
C ASP A 83 14.85 6.26 -47.68
N GLY A 84 16.06 6.14 -47.12
CA GLY A 84 16.86 7.27 -46.65
C GLY A 84 16.56 7.73 -45.22
N GLY A 85 15.70 7.08 -44.50
CA GLY A 85 15.44 7.31 -43.08
C GLY A 85 15.86 6.14 -42.19
N LEU A 86 16.60 6.40 -41.10
CA LEU A 86 16.82 5.45 -40.05
C LEU A 86 15.52 5.27 -39.27
N VAL A 87 14.81 4.18 -39.48
CA VAL A 87 13.70 3.79 -38.62
C VAL A 87 14.27 2.84 -37.58
N PRO A 88 14.35 3.21 -36.30
CA PRO A 88 14.68 2.24 -35.29
C PRO A 88 13.57 1.18 -35.28
N LEU A 89 13.88 -0.02 -35.71
CA LEU A 89 13.09 -1.19 -35.36
C LEU A 89 13.27 -1.42 -33.85
N GLY A 90 12.68 -0.52 -33.08
CA GLY A 90 12.50 -0.80 -31.67
C GLY A 90 11.64 -2.04 -31.59
N ALA A 91 12.09 -3.07 -30.92
CA ALA A 91 11.31 -4.24 -30.54
C ALA A 91 10.08 -3.86 -29.68
N GLY A 92 9.65 -2.64 -29.70
CA GLY A 92 8.57 -2.08 -28.90
C GLY A 92 7.21 -2.01 -29.58
N TRP A 93 7.12 -2.27 -30.87
CA TRP A 93 5.85 -2.03 -31.56
C TRP A 93 4.85 -3.18 -31.46
N ASN A 94 5.28 -4.38 -31.05
CA ASN A 94 4.42 -5.53 -30.86
C ASN A 94 4.67 -6.28 -29.54
N GLU A 95 5.52 -5.77 -28.67
CA GLU A 95 5.77 -6.39 -27.38
C GLU A 95 4.67 -5.97 -26.40
N MET A 96 3.77 -6.88 -26.13
CA MET A 96 2.83 -6.73 -25.01
C MET A 96 3.41 -7.36 -23.78
N TYR A 97 3.19 -6.75 -22.64
CA TYR A 97 3.51 -7.33 -21.36
C TYR A 97 2.32 -7.18 -20.42
N TYR A 98 2.16 -8.13 -19.55
CA TYR A 98 1.07 -8.15 -18.57
C TYR A 98 1.55 -8.80 -17.27
N ILE A 99 0.81 -8.53 -16.21
CA ILE A 99 1.06 -9.13 -14.91
C ILE A 99 0.13 -10.32 -14.74
N GLU A 100 0.71 -11.48 -14.42
CA GLU A 100 -0.02 -12.69 -14.09
C GLU A 100 0.50 -13.27 -12.78
N GLY A 101 -0.30 -13.14 -11.71
CA GLY A 101 0.15 -13.46 -10.35
C GLY A 101 1.37 -12.64 -9.96
N ASP A 102 2.44 -13.33 -9.54
CA ASP A 102 3.71 -12.73 -9.13
C ASP A 102 4.72 -12.59 -10.27
N SER A 103 4.25 -12.61 -11.52
CA SER A 103 5.13 -12.63 -12.69
C SER A 103 4.76 -11.54 -13.69
N LEU A 104 5.79 -10.89 -14.24
CA LEU A 104 5.71 -10.10 -15.46
C LEU A 104 5.87 -11.03 -16.65
N ARG A 105 4.90 -11.06 -17.55
CA ARG A 105 4.93 -11.86 -18.76
C ARG A 105 5.01 -11.02 -20.02
N PHE A 106 5.74 -11.53 -21.00
CA PHE A 106 5.86 -10.95 -22.34
C PHE A 106 5.14 -11.80 -23.36
N ASP A 107 4.39 -11.16 -24.24
CA ASP A 107 3.73 -11.79 -25.39
C ASP A 107 3.87 -10.89 -26.63
N PRO A 108 4.56 -11.30 -27.66
CA PRO A 108 5.32 -12.56 -27.81
C PRO A 108 6.54 -12.65 -26.89
N VAL A 109 7.08 -13.86 -26.76
CA VAL A 109 8.31 -14.12 -26.00
C VAL A 109 9.46 -13.30 -26.56
N PRO A 110 10.27 -12.60 -25.72
CA PRO A 110 11.38 -11.78 -26.17
C PRO A 110 12.40 -12.58 -27.00
N THR A 111 12.81 -12.02 -28.11
CA THR A 111 13.87 -12.57 -28.97
C THR A 111 15.24 -11.97 -28.70
N TYR A 112 15.32 -11.07 -27.73
CA TYR A 112 16.52 -10.32 -27.35
C TYR A 112 16.89 -10.56 -25.88
N THR A 113 18.12 -10.19 -25.53
CA THR A 113 18.58 -10.13 -24.15
C THR A 113 18.94 -8.70 -23.80
N ALA A 114 18.29 -8.13 -22.78
CA ALA A 114 18.52 -6.75 -22.34
C ALA A 114 18.13 -6.56 -20.88
N ALA A 115 18.73 -5.56 -20.23
CA ALA A 115 18.28 -5.08 -18.92
C ALA A 115 17.11 -4.07 -19.12
N ARG A 116 15.97 -4.35 -18.46
CA ARG A 116 14.80 -3.48 -18.46
C ARG A 116 14.61 -2.88 -17.08
N THR A 117 14.19 -1.63 -17.00
CA THR A 117 13.88 -0.98 -15.72
C THR A 117 12.40 -1.09 -15.44
N LEU A 118 12.06 -1.84 -14.40
CA LEU A 118 10.70 -1.94 -13.88
C LEU A 118 10.49 -0.81 -12.86
N ARG A 119 9.69 0.21 -13.20
CA ARG A 119 9.21 1.20 -12.22
C ARG A 119 7.87 0.75 -11.69
N TYR A 120 7.74 0.65 -10.40
CA TYR A 120 6.55 0.10 -9.77
C TYR A 120 6.23 0.79 -8.44
N ALA A 121 5.00 0.66 -8.04
CA ALA A 121 4.53 0.99 -6.70
C ALA A 121 4.84 -0.17 -5.77
N ALA A 122 5.52 0.11 -4.66
CA ALA A 122 5.94 -0.87 -3.67
C ALA A 122 5.22 -0.69 -2.34
N ALA A 123 4.94 -1.81 -1.69
CA ALA A 123 4.45 -1.83 -0.32
C ALA A 123 5.54 -1.46 0.70
N TYR A 124 5.12 -1.05 1.89
CA TYR A 124 6.04 -0.90 3.03
C TYR A 124 6.31 -2.27 3.65
N ALA A 125 7.40 -2.89 3.26
CA ALA A 125 7.79 -4.20 3.80
C ALA A 125 8.35 -4.09 5.23
N LEU A 126 7.91 -5.00 6.11
CA LEU A 126 8.46 -5.17 7.44
C LEU A 126 9.69 -6.07 7.37
N VAL A 127 10.86 -5.54 7.70
CA VAL A 127 12.15 -6.26 7.67
C VAL A 127 12.81 -6.17 9.03
N GLY A 128 13.05 -7.31 9.68
CA GLY A 128 13.70 -7.34 10.99
C GLY A 128 12.96 -6.55 12.08
N GLY A 129 11.63 -6.50 12.02
CA GLY A 129 10.82 -5.74 12.98
C GLY A 129 10.76 -4.23 12.75
N ALA A 130 11.25 -3.74 11.61
CA ALA A 130 11.22 -2.33 11.23
C ALA A 130 10.78 -2.13 9.78
N TYR A 131 10.30 -0.94 9.47
CA TYR A 131 9.95 -0.48 8.13
C TYR A 131 11.06 0.44 7.59
N PRO A 132 12.02 -0.06 6.82
CA PRO A 132 13.21 0.72 6.41
C PRO A 132 12.87 1.89 5.48
N ARG A 133 11.77 1.80 4.75
CA ARG A 133 11.34 2.84 3.80
C ARG A 133 10.24 3.75 4.35
N LEU A 134 9.73 3.49 5.56
CA LEU A 134 8.70 4.33 6.19
C LEU A 134 9.37 5.55 6.81
N THR A 135 9.01 6.73 6.32
CA THR A 135 9.47 8.00 6.89
C THR A 135 8.72 8.33 8.18
N GLU A 136 9.25 9.21 9.03
CA GLU A 136 8.56 9.65 10.24
C GLU A 136 7.20 10.31 9.93
N ASN A 137 7.10 11.05 8.82
CA ASN A 137 5.83 11.60 8.38
C ASN A 137 4.84 10.51 7.94
N GLY A 138 5.32 9.49 7.20
CA GLY A 138 4.49 8.32 6.86
C GLY A 138 4.04 7.56 8.11
N ALA A 139 4.92 7.41 9.11
CA ALA A 139 4.59 6.79 10.38
C ALA A 139 3.48 7.54 11.14
N ARG A 140 3.52 8.88 11.16
CA ARG A 140 2.44 9.70 11.76
C ARG A 140 1.11 9.51 11.03
N VAL A 141 1.14 9.44 9.71
CA VAL A 141 -0.09 9.19 8.92
C VAL A 141 -0.62 7.79 9.19
N ALA A 142 0.23 6.76 9.19
CA ALA A 142 -0.18 5.41 9.52
C ALA A 142 -0.77 5.30 10.94
N LEU A 143 -0.21 6.02 11.92
CA LEU A 143 -0.74 6.05 13.28
C LEU A 143 -2.17 6.61 13.37
N LEU A 144 -2.55 7.56 12.53
CA LEU A 144 -3.94 8.07 12.49
C LEU A 144 -4.91 6.98 12.03
N TYR A 145 -4.54 6.17 11.05
CA TYR A 145 -5.35 5.02 10.65
C TYR A 145 -5.37 3.94 11.73
N ALA A 146 -4.23 3.65 12.37
CA ALA A 146 -4.17 2.73 13.48
C ALA A 146 -5.03 3.17 14.68
N GLN A 147 -5.12 4.48 14.96
CA GLN A 147 -6.05 5.05 15.95
C GLN A 147 -7.51 4.77 15.58
N HIS A 148 -7.87 4.98 14.30
CA HIS A 148 -9.20 4.64 13.82
C HIS A 148 -9.54 3.17 14.08
N LEU A 149 -8.63 2.24 13.76
CA LEU A 149 -8.83 0.81 13.98
C LEU A 149 -8.97 0.48 15.48
N ALA A 150 -8.08 1.01 16.30
CA ALA A 150 -8.08 0.78 17.75
C ALA A 150 -9.37 1.29 18.42
N LEU A 151 -9.81 2.51 18.06
CA LEU A 151 -11.05 3.09 18.57
C LEU A 151 -12.28 2.34 18.06
N SER A 152 -12.26 1.84 16.82
CA SER A 152 -13.34 1.00 16.28
C SER A 152 -13.48 -0.32 17.02
N GLU A 153 -12.38 -0.98 17.38
CA GLU A 153 -12.42 -2.18 18.23
C GLU A 153 -13.00 -1.89 19.62
N GLN A 154 -12.58 -0.78 20.25
CA GLN A 154 -13.14 -0.35 21.53
C GLN A 154 -14.63 -0.02 21.46
N ALA A 155 -15.06 0.66 20.36
CA ALA A 155 -16.45 1.00 20.17
C ALA A 155 -17.32 -0.26 20.00
N ASN A 156 -16.84 -1.23 19.23
CA ASN A 156 -17.55 -2.49 19.02
C ASN A 156 -17.68 -3.30 20.33
N ALA A 157 -16.62 -3.35 21.13
CA ALA A 157 -16.68 -3.99 22.45
C ALA A 157 -17.65 -3.26 23.38
N ALA A 158 -17.58 -1.92 23.46
CA ALA A 158 -18.45 -1.12 24.30
C ALA A 158 -19.94 -1.18 23.88
N THR A 159 -20.23 -1.44 22.60
CA THR A 159 -21.61 -1.59 22.12
C THR A 159 -22.22 -2.92 22.59
N GLY A 160 -21.43 -3.99 22.68
CA GLY A 160 -21.87 -5.28 23.20
C GLY A 160 -22.18 -5.25 24.69
N ASP A 161 -21.52 -4.38 25.46
CA ASP A 161 -21.61 -4.28 26.92
C ASP A 161 -22.50 -3.14 27.40
N GLY A 162 -23.31 -2.55 26.52
CA GLY A 162 -24.18 -1.41 26.84
C GLY A 162 -25.24 -1.70 27.88
N TRP A 163 -24.98 -1.39 29.14
CA TRP A 163 -25.91 -1.52 30.26
C TRP A 163 -26.02 -0.22 31.07
N SER A 164 -27.16 -0.05 31.69
CA SER A 164 -27.36 1.03 32.66
C SER A 164 -27.93 0.46 33.95
N TYR A 165 -27.46 0.95 35.06
CA TYR A 165 -28.07 0.66 36.35
C TYR A 165 -28.15 1.92 37.21
N LYS A 166 -29.09 1.90 38.14
CA LYS A 166 -29.26 2.93 39.15
C LYS A 166 -29.22 2.27 40.52
N ILE A 167 -28.30 2.71 41.40
CA ILE A 167 -28.21 2.29 42.80
C ILE A 167 -28.28 3.56 43.65
N GLY A 168 -29.42 3.75 44.33
CA GLY A 168 -29.65 4.99 45.11
C GLY A 168 -29.68 6.21 44.20
N ASP A 169 -28.83 7.19 44.51
CA ASP A 169 -28.69 8.44 43.74
C ASP A 169 -27.65 8.34 42.62
N GLU A 170 -26.87 7.25 42.55
CA GLU A 170 -25.92 7.01 41.48
C GLU A 170 -26.57 6.30 40.31
N SER A 171 -26.41 6.91 39.14
CA SER A 171 -26.80 6.25 37.87
C SER A 171 -25.58 6.12 36.97
N VAL A 172 -25.33 4.91 36.51
CA VAL A 172 -24.30 4.62 35.49
C VAL A 172 -24.99 4.23 34.20
N ASP A 173 -24.76 4.99 33.15
CA ASP A 173 -25.28 4.73 31.82
C ASP A 173 -24.11 4.55 30.84
N LYS A 174 -23.87 3.34 30.40
CA LYS A 174 -22.83 3.01 29.40
C LYS A 174 -23.38 2.87 27.97
N ARG A 175 -24.70 3.05 27.77
CA ARG A 175 -25.36 2.88 26.45
C ARG A 175 -24.83 3.82 25.37
N GLY A 176 -24.40 5.02 25.76
CA GLY A 176 -23.85 6.00 24.82
C GLY A 176 -22.33 5.91 24.58
N LEU A 177 -21.62 5.06 25.33
CA LEU A 177 -20.17 5.01 25.27
C LEU A 177 -19.65 4.52 23.92
N GLY A 178 -20.23 3.46 23.36
CA GLY A 178 -19.85 2.93 22.06
C GLY A 178 -20.01 3.96 20.95
N ALA A 179 -21.14 4.71 20.94
CA ALA A 179 -21.37 5.77 19.96
C ALA A 179 -20.38 6.93 20.08
N ALA A 180 -20.01 7.32 21.31
CA ALA A 180 -19.02 8.36 21.54
C ALA A 180 -17.62 7.94 21.03
N ILE A 181 -17.21 6.70 21.29
CA ILE A 181 -15.93 6.16 20.79
C ILE A 181 -15.98 6.04 19.25
N GLN A 182 -17.11 5.63 18.68
CA GLN A 182 -17.27 5.55 17.22
C GLN A 182 -17.12 6.92 16.55
N THR A 183 -17.62 7.98 17.18
CA THR A 183 -17.40 9.35 16.70
C THR A 183 -15.93 9.74 16.71
N GLN A 184 -15.17 9.34 17.75
CA GLN A 184 -13.71 9.56 17.78
C GLN A 184 -12.99 8.75 16.72
N ALA A 185 -13.40 7.51 16.47
CA ALA A 185 -12.85 6.67 15.40
C ALA A 185 -13.07 7.31 14.02
N ALA A 186 -14.27 7.84 13.76
CA ALA A 186 -14.57 8.55 12.51
C ALA A 186 -13.70 9.82 12.35
N ALA A 187 -13.49 10.59 13.42
CA ALA A 187 -12.61 11.75 13.40
C ALA A 187 -11.14 11.36 13.11
N ALA A 188 -10.66 10.25 13.68
CA ALA A 188 -9.31 9.75 13.38
C ALA A 188 -9.16 9.36 11.90
N LEU A 189 -10.18 8.71 11.31
CA LEU A 189 -10.19 8.39 9.87
C LEU A 189 -10.19 9.65 9.01
N GLN A 190 -10.99 10.64 9.36
CA GLN A 190 -10.99 11.93 8.66
C GLN A 190 -9.62 12.62 8.72
N ASN A 191 -8.98 12.61 9.88
CA ASN A 191 -7.62 13.14 10.04
C ASN A 191 -6.60 12.39 9.18
N TYR A 192 -6.73 11.07 9.09
CA TYR A 192 -5.91 10.26 8.20
C TYR A 192 -6.08 10.69 6.73
N GLU A 193 -7.31 10.83 6.25
CA GLU A 193 -7.58 11.25 4.87
C GLU A 193 -7.02 12.64 4.55
N VAL A 194 -7.12 13.58 5.50
CA VAL A 194 -6.53 14.92 5.35
C VAL A 194 -4.99 14.83 5.29
N ALA A 195 -4.39 14.04 6.18
CA ALA A 195 -2.94 13.86 6.25
C ALA A 195 -2.37 13.11 5.03
N LEU A 196 -3.18 12.31 4.33
CA LEU A 196 -2.79 11.64 3.08
C LEU A 196 -2.66 12.57 1.87
N ARG A 197 -3.34 13.72 1.86
CA ARG A 197 -3.39 14.62 0.68
C ARG A 197 -2.01 14.96 0.12
N PRO A 198 -0.98 15.31 0.93
CA PRO A 198 0.35 15.61 0.43
C PRO A 198 1.06 14.40 -0.20
N PHE A 199 0.69 13.19 0.21
CA PHE A 199 1.25 11.95 -0.32
C PHE A 199 0.60 11.54 -1.65
N ARG A 200 -0.71 11.78 -1.80
CA ARG A 200 -1.46 11.51 -3.04
C ARG A 200 -1.05 12.45 -4.18
N GLY A 201 -0.64 13.68 -3.90
CA GLY A 201 -0.30 14.68 -4.92
C GLY A 201 0.96 14.39 -5.73
N ARG A 202 1.83 13.48 -5.29
CA ARG A 202 3.06 13.09 -6.00
C ARG A 202 2.91 11.87 -6.92
N GLY A 203 1.79 11.16 -6.87
CA GLY A 203 1.53 9.95 -7.66
C GLY A 203 0.16 9.87 -8.33
N SER A 204 -0.72 10.83 -8.09
CA SER A 204 -2.14 10.72 -8.47
C SER A 204 -2.43 10.86 -9.97
N THR A 205 -1.44 11.20 -10.80
CA THR A 205 -1.57 11.16 -12.26
C THR A 205 -1.70 9.74 -12.83
N TYR A 206 -1.47 8.71 -12.01
CA TYR A 206 -1.49 7.31 -12.44
C TYR A 206 -2.69 6.49 -11.92
N ARG A 207 -3.69 7.12 -11.31
CA ARG A 207 -4.91 6.40 -10.85
C ARG A 207 -5.87 5.98 -11.97
N GLN A 208 -5.56 6.26 -13.20
CA GLN A 208 -6.24 5.62 -14.31
C GLN A 208 -5.43 4.37 -14.69
N ASN A 209 -5.71 3.26 -14.02
CA ASN A 209 -5.32 1.94 -14.51
C ASN A 209 -6.19 1.63 -15.74
N PRO A 210 -5.68 1.76 -16.98
CA PRO A 210 -6.45 1.42 -18.17
C PRO A 210 -6.63 -0.10 -18.34
N TYR A 211 -6.05 -0.89 -17.43
CA TYR A 211 -6.04 -2.35 -17.48
C TYR A 211 -6.77 -3.02 -16.30
N ALA A 212 -7.67 -2.33 -15.64
CA ALA A 212 -8.72 -3.00 -14.89
C ALA A 212 -9.70 -3.62 -15.91
N VAL A 213 -9.19 -4.56 -16.70
CA VAL A 213 -10.01 -5.42 -17.55
C VAL A 213 -10.77 -6.35 -16.64
N GLY A 214 -12.07 -6.20 -16.68
CA GLY A 214 -13.06 -6.85 -15.93
C GLY A 214 -12.81 -8.35 -15.70
N ALA A 215 -12.85 -8.74 -14.44
CA ALA A 215 -13.41 -9.99 -14.02
C ALA A 215 -14.90 -9.91 -14.39
N GLY A 216 -15.21 -10.29 -15.58
CA GLY A 216 -16.55 -10.46 -16.11
C GLY A 216 -16.83 -11.93 -16.29
N VAL A 217 -17.74 -12.44 -15.46
CA VAL A 217 -18.64 -13.62 -15.61
C VAL A 217 -17.92 -14.96 -15.74
#